data_538b928392e5c2d051df93569d4892a4
#
_entry.id   538b928392e5c2d051df93569d4892a4
#
_cell.length_a   1.000
_cell.length_b   1.000
_cell.length_c   1.000
_cell.angle_alpha   90.00
_cell.angle_beta   90.00
_cell.angle_gamma   90.00
#
_symmetry.space_group_name_H-M   'P 1'
#
loop_
_entity.id
_entity.type
_entity.pdbx_description
1 polymer ?
#
loop_
_entity_poly.entity_id
_entity_poly.type
_entity_poly.pdbx_seq_one_letter_code
_entity_poly.pdbx_strand_id
1 'polypeptide(L)'
;MNVGKTLFAQIMEFIPWTSFSRIVQRYGGDAGVRRLTCSEQFRVMAFAQLTWRESLRDIEVTLGANASKLYAMGFRHSIHRSTLADANESRDWRIWADLAAVLIRRARKLYLDEDLGLELKNTVYALDATTIDLCLSLFDWAPFRKAKAAVKLHTLLDLRGSIPAFIHISDGKMHEVNVLDILVLEPGAFYVMDRGYLDFARLFQMHQASAFFVTRAKSNMNARRVYSAKVDRSSGIICDQTIALNGHYAAQAYPEHLRRIRLKDPETQKTLVFLTNNTSLPPLTIAALYKSRWQVELFFKWIKQHLRIKKFLGNSENAVKTQIWCAVSTYVLIAIVKKELQLNASLYTLLQILSVSLFEKTEVSSALQLERNTSDSPDDGNQLNLFTF
;
A
#
# COMPACT_ATOMS: atom_id res chain seq x y z
N MET A 1 -21.82 19.22 16.25
CA MET A 1 -22.01 20.10 15.06
C MET A 1 -20.72 20.87 14.81
N ASN A 2 -20.00 20.56 13.70
CA ASN A 2 -18.74 21.23 13.34
C ASN A 2 -19.00 22.49 12.50
N VAL A 3 -19.99 23.31 12.88
CA VAL A 3 -20.37 24.53 12.17
C VAL A 3 -19.16 25.49 12.18
N GLY A 4 -18.54 25.66 11.01
CA GLY A 4 -17.40 26.57 10.83
C GLY A 4 -16.07 25.96 10.42
N LYS A 5 -15.85 24.64 10.62
CA LYS A 5 -14.66 23.94 10.13
C LYS A 5 -14.86 23.47 8.70
N THR A 6 -13.82 23.61 7.88
CA THR A 6 -13.81 23.03 6.53
C THR A 6 -13.76 21.52 6.59
N LEU A 7 -14.20 20.86 5.52
CA LEU A 7 -14.08 19.40 5.36
C LEU A 7 -12.64 18.92 5.57
N PHE A 8 -11.67 19.67 5.02
CA PHE A 8 -10.25 19.39 5.22
C PHE A 8 -9.86 19.39 6.71
N ALA A 9 -10.29 20.42 7.47
CA ALA A 9 -9.97 20.50 8.90
C ALA A 9 -10.57 19.34 9.68
N GLN A 10 -11.79 18.92 9.36
CA GLN A 10 -12.46 17.79 10.00
C GLN A 10 -11.70 16.47 9.72
N ILE A 11 -11.23 16.24 8.49
CA ILE A 11 -10.40 15.07 8.15
C ILE A 11 -9.08 15.11 8.93
N MET A 12 -8.46 16.27 9.07
CA MET A 12 -7.21 16.42 9.81
C MET A 12 -7.36 16.15 11.32
N GLU A 13 -8.57 16.17 11.88
CA GLU A 13 -8.82 15.80 13.28
C GLU A 13 -8.56 14.31 13.58
N PHE A 14 -8.62 13.45 12.56
CA PHE A 14 -8.29 12.05 12.70
C PHE A 14 -6.76 11.77 12.85
N ILE A 15 -5.93 12.80 12.63
CA ILE A 15 -4.49 12.70 12.88
C ILE A 15 -4.22 12.76 14.39
N PRO A 16 -3.43 11.83 14.95
CA PRO A 16 -3.04 11.82 16.36
C PRO A 16 -1.95 12.88 16.63
N TRP A 17 -2.35 14.16 16.63
CA TRP A 17 -1.44 15.31 16.71
C TRP A 17 -0.49 15.27 17.90
N THR A 18 -0.92 14.75 19.06
CA THR A 18 -0.05 14.59 20.25
C THR A 18 1.08 13.61 19.97
N SER A 19 0.80 12.46 19.34
CA SER A 19 1.82 11.51 18.96
C SER A 19 2.73 12.08 17.88
N PHE A 20 2.17 12.81 16.92
CA PHE A 20 2.93 13.46 15.87
C PHE A 20 3.88 14.53 16.43
N SER A 21 3.43 15.35 17.37
CA SER A 21 4.29 16.35 18.04
C SER A 21 5.50 15.72 18.74
N ARG A 22 5.34 14.55 19.38
CA ARG A 22 6.44 13.79 19.99
C ARG A 22 7.43 13.27 18.94
N ILE A 23 6.92 12.83 17.77
CA ILE A 23 7.77 12.42 16.65
C ILE A 23 8.56 13.61 16.13
N VAL A 24 7.92 14.75 15.88
CA VAL A 24 8.58 15.98 15.42
C VAL A 24 9.68 16.41 16.38
N GLN A 25 9.41 16.38 17.69
CA GLN A 25 10.39 16.71 18.73
C GLN A 25 11.58 15.75 18.70
N ARG A 26 11.38 14.44 18.53
CA ARG A 26 12.44 13.43 18.45
C ARG A 26 13.45 13.73 17.35
N TYR A 27 12.99 14.19 16.21
CA TYR A 27 13.83 14.50 15.04
C TYR A 27 14.21 15.98 14.94
N GLY A 28 13.80 16.82 15.89
CA GLY A 28 14.07 18.24 15.85
C GLY A 28 13.42 18.97 14.68
N GLY A 29 12.33 18.42 14.10
CA GLY A 29 11.75 18.89 12.85
C GLY A 29 11.26 20.33 12.84
N ASP A 30 10.91 20.89 14.01
CA ASP A 30 10.50 22.28 14.17
C ASP A 30 11.56 23.14 14.91
N ALA A 31 12.81 22.67 15.06
CA ALA A 31 13.87 23.44 15.67
C ALA A 31 14.18 24.68 14.83
N GLY A 32 14.06 25.88 15.44
CA GLY A 32 14.28 27.16 14.76
C GLY A 32 13.23 27.56 13.72
N VAL A 33 12.15 26.79 13.58
CA VAL A 33 11.09 27.07 12.60
C VAL A 33 10.19 28.20 13.11
N ARG A 34 10.08 29.27 12.31
CA ARG A 34 9.21 30.43 12.58
C ARG A 34 7.88 30.35 11.84
N ARG A 35 7.90 29.77 10.65
CA ARG A 35 6.74 29.61 9.76
C ARG A 35 6.73 28.18 9.25
N LEU A 36 5.60 27.69 8.82
CA LEU A 36 5.42 26.36 8.26
C LEU A 36 5.98 25.24 9.17
N THR A 37 5.34 25.00 10.31
CA THR A 37 5.65 23.88 11.19
C THR A 37 5.50 22.53 10.49
N CYS A 38 6.07 21.46 11.04
CA CYS A 38 5.86 20.09 10.50
C CYS A 38 4.35 19.75 10.40
N SER A 39 3.54 20.19 11.35
CA SER A 39 2.09 19.96 11.31
C SER A 39 1.43 20.71 10.15
N GLU A 40 1.88 21.92 9.82
CA GLU A 40 1.40 22.66 8.66
C GLU A 40 1.95 22.07 7.36
N GLN A 41 3.22 21.65 7.32
CA GLN A 41 3.79 20.96 6.16
C GLN A 41 3.00 19.68 5.85
N PHE A 42 2.66 18.85 6.85
CA PHE A 42 1.83 17.68 6.63
C PHE A 42 0.45 18.05 6.05
N ARG A 43 -0.20 19.09 6.60
CA ARG A 43 -1.47 19.58 6.04
C ARG A 43 -1.35 20.01 4.59
N VAL A 44 -0.29 20.76 4.25
CA VAL A 44 -0.04 21.18 2.85
C VAL A 44 0.16 19.98 1.95
N MET A 45 0.99 19.00 2.36
CA MET A 45 1.26 17.80 1.59
C MET A 45 0.00 16.93 1.44
N ALA A 46 -0.77 16.74 2.51
CA ALA A 46 -2.05 16.02 2.45
C ALA A 46 -3.07 16.73 1.55
N PHE A 47 -3.18 18.08 1.65
CA PHE A 47 -4.01 18.86 0.75
C PHE A 47 -3.60 18.65 -0.72
N ALA A 48 -2.30 18.70 -1.01
CA ALA A 48 -1.78 18.49 -2.36
C ALA A 48 -2.13 17.10 -2.90
N GLN A 49 -2.04 16.06 -2.06
CA GLN A 49 -2.42 14.70 -2.42
C GLN A 49 -3.93 14.58 -2.69
N LEU A 50 -4.75 15.09 -1.78
CA LEU A 50 -6.22 14.99 -1.87
C LEU A 50 -6.80 15.80 -3.04
N THR A 51 -6.15 16.92 -3.43
CA THR A 51 -6.61 17.79 -4.54
C THR A 51 -5.80 17.62 -5.83
N TRP A 52 -4.93 16.60 -5.89
CA TRP A 52 -4.15 16.22 -7.06
C TRP A 52 -3.23 17.34 -7.59
N ARG A 53 -2.59 18.11 -6.69
CA ARG A 53 -1.63 19.14 -7.08
C ARG A 53 -0.34 18.51 -7.58
N GLU A 54 0.20 19.04 -8.68
CA GLU A 54 1.34 18.45 -9.37
C GLU A 54 2.64 19.24 -9.20
N SER A 55 2.57 20.43 -8.62
CA SER A 55 3.75 21.27 -8.40
C SER A 55 3.61 22.14 -7.15
N LEU A 56 4.75 22.55 -6.58
CA LEU A 56 4.78 23.50 -5.47
C LEU A 56 4.09 24.82 -5.81
N ARG A 57 4.20 25.26 -7.06
CA ARG A 57 3.54 26.47 -7.55
C ARG A 57 2.02 26.31 -7.59
N ASP A 58 1.54 25.18 -8.02
CA ASP A 58 0.10 24.87 -8.04
C ASP A 58 -0.49 24.85 -6.63
N ILE A 59 0.23 24.26 -5.66
CA ILE A 59 -0.13 24.29 -4.24
C ILE A 59 -0.24 25.74 -3.73
N GLU A 60 0.80 26.55 -3.95
CA GLU A 60 0.86 27.96 -3.52
C GLU A 60 -0.30 28.78 -4.10
N VAL A 61 -0.53 28.67 -5.41
CA VAL A 61 -1.60 29.41 -6.12
C VAL A 61 -2.97 28.98 -5.62
N THR A 62 -3.21 27.68 -5.46
CA THR A 62 -4.52 27.15 -5.03
C THR A 62 -4.84 27.57 -3.59
N LEU A 63 -3.88 27.45 -2.67
CA LEU A 63 -4.06 27.88 -1.29
C LEU A 63 -4.16 29.42 -1.21
N GLY A 64 -3.38 30.15 -1.98
CA GLY A 64 -3.43 31.62 -2.06
C GLY A 64 -4.79 32.16 -2.56
N ALA A 65 -5.37 31.52 -3.58
CA ALA A 65 -6.71 31.84 -4.06
C ALA A 65 -7.82 31.64 -3.01
N ASN A 66 -7.57 30.82 -1.98
CA ASN A 66 -8.47 30.54 -0.88
C ASN A 66 -7.94 31.11 0.47
N ALA A 67 -7.20 32.23 0.45
CA ALA A 67 -6.52 32.79 1.61
C ALA A 67 -7.48 33.01 2.82
N SER A 68 -8.71 33.44 2.59
CA SER A 68 -9.74 33.65 3.63
C SER A 68 -10.16 32.36 4.34
N LYS A 69 -9.93 31.19 3.74
CA LYS A 69 -10.28 29.87 4.30
C LYS A 69 -9.11 29.19 5.02
N LEU A 70 -7.88 29.66 4.84
CA LEU A 70 -6.67 29.01 5.36
C LEU A 70 -6.73 28.79 6.87
N TYR A 71 -7.19 29.80 7.62
CA TYR A 71 -7.32 29.68 9.08
C TYR A 71 -8.29 28.54 9.46
N ALA A 72 -9.45 28.48 8.79
CA ALA A 72 -10.43 27.42 9.01
C ALA A 72 -9.94 26.01 8.59
N MET A 73 -8.89 25.93 7.77
CA MET A 73 -8.20 24.71 7.39
C MET A 73 -7.06 24.33 8.33
N GLY A 74 -6.74 25.17 9.30
CA GLY A 74 -5.67 24.95 10.28
C GLY A 74 -4.30 25.49 9.87
N PHE A 75 -4.23 26.43 8.91
CA PHE A 75 -3.02 27.16 8.55
C PHE A 75 -2.97 28.51 9.25
N ARG A 76 -1.81 28.87 9.80
CA ARG A 76 -1.63 30.16 10.49
C ARG A 76 -1.13 31.25 9.55
N HIS A 77 -0.45 30.88 8.49
CA HIS A 77 0.20 31.79 7.54
C HIS A 77 -0.08 31.38 6.09
N SER A 78 0.16 32.26 5.16
CA SER A 78 0.23 31.95 3.74
C SER A 78 1.35 30.94 3.47
N ILE A 79 1.11 30.04 2.55
CA ILE A 79 2.07 28.99 2.15
C ILE A 79 2.86 29.46 0.95
N HIS A 80 4.19 29.51 1.07
CA HIS A 80 5.09 29.86 -0.01
C HIS A 80 5.84 28.63 -0.50
N ARG A 81 5.93 28.50 -1.82
CA ARG A 81 6.57 27.35 -2.49
C ARG A 81 8.03 27.16 -2.10
N SER A 82 8.80 28.26 -1.92
CA SER A 82 10.19 28.19 -1.47
C SER A 82 10.30 27.61 -0.06
N THR A 83 9.49 28.10 0.88
CA THR A 83 9.48 27.58 2.25
C THR A 83 9.05 26.11 2.30
N LEU A 84 8.11 25.69 1.43
CA LEU A 84 7.70 24.29 1.34
C LEU A 84 8.79 23.41 0.71
N ALA A 85 9.50 23.93 -0.31
CA ALA A 85 10.66 23.26 -0.91
C ALA A 85 11.75 23.03 0.12
N ASP A 86 12.16 24.08 0.84
CA ASP A 86 13.20 24.01 1.88
C ASP A 86 12.79 23.04 3.00
N ALA A 87 11.51 23.02 3.40
CA ALA A 87 11.00 22.10 4.39
C ALA A 87 11.05 20.64 3.92
N ASN A 88 10.70 20.37 2.66
CA ASN A 88 10.80 19.01 2.08
C ASN A 88 12.25 18.55 1.95
N GLU A 89 13.19 19.46 1.73
CA GLU A 89 14.60 19.18 1.56
C GLU A 89 15.30 18.92 2.89
N SER A 90 15.05 19.77 3.90
CA SER A 90 15.85 19.81 5.13
C SER A 90 15.28 18.99 6.28
N ARG A 91 13.97 18.78 6.34
CA ARG A 91 13.35 18.02 7.44
C ARG A 91 13.48 16.53 7.23
N ASP A 92 13.86 15.81 8.26
CA ASP A 92 14.09 14.37 8.23
C ASP A 92 12.81 13.63 7.78
N TRP A 93 12.90 12.89 6.67
CA TRP A 93 11.79 12.11 6.12
C TRP A 93 11.24 11.06 7.10
N ARG A 94 12.01 10.64 8.10
CA ARG A 94 11.58 9.67 9.13
C ARG A 94 10.44 10.20 9.99
N ILE A 95 10.28 11.53 10.10
CA ILE A 95 9.11 12.15 10.76
C ILE A 95 7.81 11.63 10.12
N TRP A 96 7.77 11.58 8.81
CA TRP A 96 6.58 11.16 8.05
C TRP A 96 6.42 9.64 8.02
N ALA A 97 7.51 8.90 8.02
CA ALA A 97 7.52 7.45 8.15
C ALA A 97 6.95 7.00 9.51
N ASP A 98 7.37 7.65 10.60
CA ASP A 98 6.88 7.35 11.95
C ASP A 98 5.40 7.75 12.09
N LEU A 99 4.96 8.87 11.50
CA LEU A 99 3.53 9.23 11.43
C LEU A 99 2.74 8.14 10.69
N ALA A 100 3.21 7.72 9.52
CA ALA A 100 2.57 6.63 8.77
C ALA A 100 2.47 5.36 9.62
N ALA A 101 3.52 4.98 10.34
CA ALA A 101 3.52 3.81 11.21
C ALA A 101 2.47 3.92 12.34
N VAL A 102 2.25 5.11 12.90
CA VAL A 102 1.18 5.35 13.90
C VAL A 102 -0.20 5.17 13.29
N LEU A 103 -0.43 5.76 12.10
CA LEU A 103 -1.71 5.66 11.39
C LEU A 103 -1.99 4.22 10.93
N ILE A 104 -0.99 3.53 10.40
CA ILE A 104 -1.08 2.12 9.99
C ILE A 104 -1.52 1.24 11.16
N ARG A 105 -0.89 1.38 12.34
CA ARG A 105 -1.29 0.62 13.52
C ARG A 105 -2.75 0.86 13.92
N ARG A 106 -3.23 2.12 13.84
CA ARG A 106 -4.65 2.46 14.11
C ARG A 106 -5.56 1.83 13.05
N ALA A 107 -5.24 1.98 11.78
CA ALA A 107 -6.03 1.42 10.68
C ALA A 107 -6.12 -0.11 10.80
N ARG A 108 -5.00 -0.82 10.98
CA ARG A 108 -5.01 -2.30 11.13
C ARG A 108 -5.92 -2.77 12.27
N LYS A 109 -6.00 -2.03 13.38
CA LYS A 109 -6.93 -2.34 14.48
C LYS A 109 -8.39 -2.17 14.06
N LEU A 110 -8.70 -1.12 13.31
CA LEU A 110 -10.06 -0.84 12.83
C LEU A 110 -10.56 -1.87 11.80
N TYR A 111 -9.65 -2.45 11.03
CA TYR A 111 -9.95 -3.42 9.98
C TYR A 111 -9.73 -4.88 10.41
N LEU A 112 -9.46 -5.14 11.70
CA LEU A 112 -9.10 -6.49 12.19
C LEU A 112 -10.17 -7.53 11.90
N ASP A 113 -11.45 -7.15 12.02
CA ASP A 113 -12.61 -8.02 11.84
C ASP A 113 -13.20 -7.93 10.42
N GLU A 114 -12.50 -7.30 9.47
CA GLU A 114 -12.95 -7.23 8.08
C GLU A 114 -12.89 -8.61 7.44
N ASP A 115 -13.97 -9.01 6.77
CA ASP A 115 -14.01 -10.27 6.05
C ASP A 115 -13.17 -10.19 4.75
N LEU A 116 -12.34 -11.20 4.54
CA LEU A 116 -11.55 -11.34 3.32
C LEU A 116 -12.34 -12.03 2.19
N GLY A 117 -13.58 -12.46 2.46
CA GLY A 117 -14.33 -13.34 1.55
C GLY A 117 -13.70 -14.75 1.43
N LEU A 118 -12.81 -15.10 2.33
CA LEU A 118 -12.19 -16.41 2.47
C LEU A 118 -12.49 -16.92 3.88
N GLU A 119 -12.89 -18.18 4.00
CA GLU A 119 -13.11 -18.81 5.31
C GLU A 119 -11.78 -18.99 6.08
N LEU A 120 -11.14 -17.86 6.41
CA LEU A 120 -9.80 -17.84 7.00
C LEU A 120 -9.71 -16.81 8.13
N LYS A 121 -9.34 -17.27 9.33
CA LYS A 121 -9.12 -16.39 10.49
C LYS A 121 -7.72 -15.77 10.52
N ASN A 122 -6.78 -16.35 9.79
CA ASN A 122 -5.39 -15.91 9.77
C ASN A 122 -5.23 -14.55 9.07
N THR A 123 -4.21 -13.80 9.46
CA THR A 123 -3.80 -12.61 8.71
C THR A 123 -3.25 -13.03 7.34
N VAL A 124 -3.65 -12.32 6.30
CA VAL A 124 -3.16 -12.55 4.94
C VAL A 124 -2.49 -11.29 4.41
N TYR A 125 -1.25 -11.44 4.03
CA TYR A 125 -0.44 -10.38 3.45
C TYR A 125 -0.18 -10.64 1.96
N ALA A 126 -0.31 -9.60 1.14
CA ALA A 126 0.23 -9.59 -0.22
C ALA A 126 1.55 -8.83 -0.22
N LEU A 127 2.62 -9.46 -0.69
CA LEU A 127 3.93 -8.84 -0.87
C LEU A 127 4.21 -8.62 -2.34
N ASP A 128 4.52 -7.37 -2.68
CA ASP A 128 4.93 -7.01 -4.04
C ASP A 128 5.76 -5.72 -4.03
N ALA A 129 6.35 -5.37 -5.17
CA ALA A 129 7.10 -4.14 -5.34
C ALA A 129 6.68 -3.40 -6.61
N THR A 130 6.73 -2.09 -6.54
CA THR A 130 6.48 -1.25 -7.71
C THR A 130 7.62 -0.27 -7.93
N THR A 131 7.99 -0.09 -9.19
CA THR A 131 9.03 0.87 -9.60
C THR A 131 8.38 2.21 -9.98
N ILE A 132 8.95 3.30 -9.51
CA ILE A 132 8.62 4.67 -9.88
C ILE A 132 9.79 5.21 -10.67
N ASP A 133 9.61 5.39 -11.98
CA ASP A 133 10.65 5.89 -12.87
C ASP A 133 10.93 7.37 -12.59
N LEU A 134 12.21 7.74 -12.59
CA LEU A 134 12.72 9.07 -12.35
C LEU A 134 13.63 9.50 -13.52
N CYS A 135 13.77 10.81 -13.70
CA CYS A 135 14.72 11.36 -14.66
C CYS A 135 16.13 11.36 -14.04
N LEU A 136 17.09 10.64 -14.63
CA LEU A 136 18.44 10.49 -14.06
C LEU A 136 19.16 11.83 -13.87
N SER A 137 18.95 12.80 -14.76
CA SER A 137 19.58 14.12 -14.65
C SER A 137 19.10 14.97 -13.47
N LEU A 138 17.94 14.63 -12.89
CA LEU A 138 17.35 15.30 -11.73
C LEU A 138 17.46 14.48 -10.44
N PHE A 139 17.70 13.16 -10.54
CA PHE A 139 17.71 12.22 -9.42
C PHE A 139 18.93 11.30 -9.51
N ASP A 140 20.12 11.86 -9.47
CA ASP A 140 21.41 11.19 -9.60
C ASP A 140 21.69 10.18 -8.46
N TRP A 141 21.09 10.41 -7.29
CA TRP A 141 21.17 9.54 -6.12
C TRP A 141 20.44 8.21 -6.27
N ALA A 142 19.51 8.06 -7.25
CA ALA A 142 18.70 6.86 -7.46
C ALA A 142 18.99 6.12 -8.78
N PRO A 143 20.24 5.77 -9.11
CA PRO A 143 20.57 5.15 -10.38
C PRO A 143 19.93 3.76 -10.51
N PHE A 144 19.25 3.50 -11.63
CA PHE A 144 18.61 2.20 -11.91
C PHE A 144 19.25 1.46 -13.10
N ARG A 145 19.38 2.16 -14.23
CA ARG A 145 20.04 1.67 -15.46
C ARG A 145 20.93 2.75 -16.01
N LYS A 146 21.75 2.43 -17.07
CA LYS A 146 22.70 3.39 -17.67
C LYS A 146 22.14 4.79 -17.94
N ALA A 147 20.83 4.90 -18.26
CA ALA A 147 20.17 6.17 -18.60
C ALA A 147 18.89 6.42 -17.80
N LYS A 148 18.65 5.70 -16.70
CA LYS A 148 17.41 5.82 -15.90
C LYS A 148 17.70 5.83 -14.41
N ALA A 149 16.95 6.66 -13.69
CA ALA A 149 16.82 6.56 -12.24
C ALA A 149 15.47 5.96 -11.88
N ALA A 150 15.37 5.34 -10.73
CA ALA A 150 14.10 4.83 -10.21
C ALA A 150 14.17 4.62 -8.70
N VAL A 151 13.04 4.79 -8.07
CA VAL A 151 12.78 4.36 -6.69
C VAL A 151 11.85 3.16 -6.71
N LYS A 152 12.14 2.17 -5.89
CA LYS A 152 11.31 0.99 -5.73
C LYS A 152 10.61 1.01 -4.39
N LEU A 153 9.31 0.79 -4.42
CA LEU A 153 8.45 0.73 -3.25
C LEU A 153 8.04 -0.72 -3.01
N HIS A 154 8.66 -1.37 -2.03
CA HIS A 154 8.32 -2.71 -1.58
C HIS A 154 7.23 -2.60 -0.53
N THR A 155 6.13 -3.31 -0.71
CA THR A 155 4.97 -3.19 0.18
C THR A 155 4.47 -4.55 0.60
N LEU A 156 4.30 -4.73 1.91
CA LEU A 156 3.52 -5.80 2.49
C LEU A 156 2.15 -5.22 2.82
N LEU A 157 1.14 -5.65 2.10
CA LEU A 157 -0.24 -5.18 2.25
C LEU A 157 -1.03 -6.18 3.08
N ASP A 158 -1.59 -5.75 4.21
CA ASP A 158 -2.60 -6.50 4.93
C ASP A 158 -3.90 -6.45 4.10
N LEU A 159 -4.38 -7.60 3.66
CA LEU A 159 -5.53 -7.67 2.77
C LEU A 159 -6.85 -7.30 3.46
N ARG A 160 -6.89 -7.33 4.79
CA ARG A 160 -8.00 -6.76 5.54
C ARG A 160 -7.99 -5.25 5.43
N GLY A 161 -8.90 -4.71 4.64
CA GLY A 161 -9.00 -3.28 4.36
C GLY A 161 -7.89 -2.71 3.47
N SER A 162 -7.03 -3.55 2.87
CA SER A 162 -5.91 -3.14 2.01
C SER A 162 -4.98 -2.11 2.68
N ILE A 163 -4.61 -2.37 3.95
CA ILE A 163 -3.75 -1.48 4.72
C ILE A 163 -2.29 -1.90 4.58
N PRO A 164 -1.36 -1.00 4.18
CA PRO A 164 0.05 -1.34 4.12
C PRO A 164 0.57 -1.63 5.55
N ALA A 165 1.05 -2.86 5.79
CA ALA A 165 1.63 -3.26 7.06
C ALA A 165 3.12 -2.91 7.15
N PHE A 166 3.80 -2.93 5.99
CA PHE A 166 5.21 -2.58 5.87
C PHE A 166 5.46 -1.94 4.50
N ILE A 167 6.30 -0.90 4.48
CA ILE A 167 6.77 -0.25 3.26
C ILE A 167 8.27 -0.02 3.39
N HIS A 168 9.03 -0.46 2.38
CA HIS A 168 10.45 -0.15 2.25
C HIS A 168 10.72 0.56 0.92
N ILE A 169 11.39 1.71 1.01
CA ILE A 169 11.77 2.52 -0.14
C ILE A 169 13.24 2.25 -0.43
N SER A 170 13.55 1.72 -1.60
CA SER A 170 14.92 1.46 -2.06
C SER A 170 15.18 2.14 -3.40
N ASP A 171 16.44 2.16 -3.81
CA ASP A 171 16.79 2.44 -5.21
C ASP A 171 16.24 1.35 -6.15
N GLY A 172 16.25 1.64 -7.45
CA GLY A 172 15.74 0.68 -8.45
C GLY A 172 16.56 -0.60 -8.59
N LYS A 173 17.80 -0.65 -8.06
CA LYS A 173 18.71 -1.79 -8.20
C LYS A 173 18.42 -2.93 -7.22
N MET A 174 17.80 -2.65 -6.09
CA MET A 174 17.48 -3.67 -5.10
C MET A 174 16.58 -4.75 -5.71
N HIS A 175 17.03 -6.00 -5.65
CA HIS A 175 16.21 -7.14 -6.05
C HIS A 175 15.03 -7.31 -5.09
N GLU A 176 13.84 -7.56 -5.64
CA GLU A 176 12.59 -7.64 -4.86
C GLU A 176 12.64 -8.70 -3.77
N VAL A 177 13.25 -9.84 -4.07
CA VAL A 177 13.38 -10.96 -3.12
C VAL A 177 14.17 -10.58 -1.85
N ASN A 178 15.07 -9.61 -1.93
CA ASN A 178 15.89 -9.20 -0.79
C ASN A 178 15.06 -8.50 0.32
N VAL A 179 13.84 -8.04 0.02
CA VAL A 179 12.97 -7.49 1.05
C VAL A 179 12.56 -8.55 2.09
N LEU A 180 12.58 -9.83 1.73
CA LEU A 180 12.27 -10.91 2.66
C LEU A 180 13.25 -10.98 3.84
N ASP A 181 14.50 -10.49 3.66
CA ASP A 181 15.52 -10.48 4.71
C ASP A 181 15.26 -9.42 5.81
N ILE A 182 14.43 -8.41 5.51
CA ILE A 182 14.13 -7.31 6.42
C ILE A 182 12.69 -7.35 6.97
N LEU A 183 11.88 -8.32 6.53
CA LEU A 183 10.54 -8.50 7.04
C LEU A 183 10.54 -9.17 8.42
N VAL A 184 9.76 -8.61 9.34
CA VAL A 184 9.42 -9.29 10.58
C VAL A 184 8.23 -10.20 10.29
N LEU A 185 8.46 -11.51 10.33
CA LEU A 185 7.45 -12.51 10.01
C LEU A 185 6.51 -12.71 11.20
N GLU A 186 5.21 -12.75 10.92
CA GLU A 186 4.15 -13.01 11.89
C GLU A 186 3.79 -14.50 11.85
N PRO A 187 3.99 -15.27 12.97
CA PRO A 187 3.62 -16.68 13.00
C PRO A 187 2.13 -16.89 12.71
N GLY A 188 1.83 -17.89 11.90
CA GLY A 188 0.47 -18.22 11.48
C GLY A 188 -0.09 -17.34 10.35
N ALA A 189 0.56 -16.23 9.96
CA ALA A 189 0.12 -15.42 8.84
C ALA A 189 0.47 -16.05 7.49
N PHE A 190 -0.33 -15.73 6.47
CA PHE A 190 -0.07 -16.09 5.08
C PHE A 190 0.58 -14.94 4.33
N TYR A 191 1.66 -15.24 3.61
CA TYR A 191 2.37 -14.31 2.75
C TYR A 191 2.17 -14.73 1.30
N VAL A 192 1.40 -13.96 0.55
CA VAL A 192 1.10 -14.23 -0.86
C VAL A 192 2.02 -13.39 -1.73
N MET A 193 2.80 -14.04 -2.58
CA MET A 193 3.87 -13.42 -3.35
C MET A 193 3.88 -13.92 -4.79
N ASP A 194 4.43 -13.14 -5.69
CA ASP A 194 4.65 -13.60 -7.05
C ASP A 194 5.88 -14.53 -7.14
N ARG A 195 6.11 -15.13 -8.31
CA ARG A 195 7.24 -16.04 -8.55
C ARG A 195 8.62 -15.36 -8.51
N GLY A 196 8.68 -14.03 -8.53
CA GLY A 196 9.90 -13.25 -8.39
C GLY A 196 10.53 -13.40 -7.00
N TYR A 197 9.69 -13.68 -6.01
CA TYR A 197 10.10 -13.92 -4.62
C TYR A 197 10.47 -15.37 -4.32
N LEU A 198 10.48 -16.26 -5.33
CA LEU A 198 10.81 -17.67 -5.13
C LEU A 198 12.32 -17.85 -4.90
N ASP A 199 12.68 -17.92 -3.64
CA ASP A 199 13.99 -18.25 -3.10
C ASP A 199 13.81 -19.26 -1.97
N PHE A 200 14.34 -20.48 -2.15
CA PHE A 200 14.06 -21.60 -1.25
C PHE A 200 14.63 -21.39 0.16
N ALA A 201 15.78 -20.76 0.30
CA ALA A 201 16.36 -20.49 1.63
C ALA A 201 15.48 -19.50 2.43
N ARG A 202 15.00 -18.43 1.80
CA ARG A 202 14.12 -17.45 2.42
C ARG A 202 12.73 -18.03 2.70
N LEU A 203 12.20 -18.85 1.79
CA LEU A 203 10.94 -19.57 2.04
C LEU A 203 11.06 -20.57 3.20
N PHE A 204 12.24 -21.17 3.39
CA PHE A 204 12.49 -22.04 4.56
C PHE A 204 12.57 -21.23 5.86
N GLN A 205 13.16 -20.05 5.85
CA GLN A 205 13.12 -19.14 7.00
C GLN A 205 11.68 -18.77 7.39
N MET A 206 10.80 -18.52 6.39
CA MET A 206 9.38 -18.30 6.66
C MET A 206 8.72 -19.53 7.29
N HIS A 207 9.03 -20.73 6.79
CA HIS A 207 8.54 -21.98 7.37
C HIS A 207 9.00 -22.15 8.83
N GLN A 208 10.28 -21.91 9.11
CA GLN A 208 10.84 -21.98 10.47
C GLN A 208 10.22 -20.95 11.42
N ALA A 209 9.83 -19.77 10.89
CA ALA A 209 9.10 -18.75 11.64
C ALA A 209 7.62 -19.09 11.84
N SER A 210 7.17 -20.31 11.49
CA SER A 210 5.76 -20.75 11.53
C SER A 210 4.83 -19.87 10.69
N ALA A 211 5.35 -19.20 9.67
CA ALA A 211 4.58 -18.42 8.71
C ALA A 211 4.26 -19.28 7.47
N PHE A 212 3.12 -19.01 6.85
CA PHE A 212 2.73 -19.67 5.62
C PHE A 212 3.01 -18.78 4.42
N PHE A 213 3.38 -19.39 3.30
CA PHE A 213 3.50 -18.68 2.03
C PHE A 213 2.68 -19.35 0.94
N VAL A 214 2.25 -18.53 -0.03
CA VAL A 214 1.64 -18.98 -1.28
C VAL A 214 2.32 -18.22 -2.43
N THR A 215 2.96 -18.95 -3.35
CA THR A 215 3.62 -18.38 -4.52
C THR A 215 3.42 -19.25 -5.76
N ARG A 216 3.85 -18.78 -6.93
CA ARG A 216 3.84 -19.58 -8.16
C ARG A 216 5.17 -20.28 -8.38
N ALA A 217 5.10 -21.52 -8.81
CA ALA A 217 6.28 -22.27 -9.23
C ALA A 217 6.91 -21.67 -10.51
N LYS A 218 8.23 -21.71 -10.60
CA LYS A 218 8.95 -21.48 -11.87
C LYS A 218 8.81 -22.71 -12.76
N SER A 219 8.78 -22.52 -14.08
CA SER A 219 8.62 -23.62 -15.06
C SER A 219 9.74 -24.65 -15.01
N ASN A 220 10.94 -24.23 -14.63
CA ASN A 220 12.14 -25.06 -14.53
C ASN A 220 12.36 -25.67 -13.13
N MET A 221 11.35 -25.63 -12.25
CA MET A 221 11.46 -26.21 -10.91
C MET A 221 11.63 -27.72 -10.98
N ASN A 222 12.71 -28.24 -10.42
CA ASN A 222 12.98 -29.66 -10.33
C ASN A 222 12.56 -30.21 -8.96
N ALA A 223 11.55 -31.08 -8.96
CA ALA A 223 11.01 -31.67 -7.74
C ALA A 223 10.40 -33.04 -8.03
N ARG A 224 10.59 -34.00 -7.13
CA ARG A 224 9.93 -35.30 -7.18
C ARG A 224 8.62 -35.27 -6.38
N ARG A 225 7.63 -36.00 -6.87
CA ARG A 225 6.37 -36.24 -6.16
C ARG A 225 6.60 -37.27 -5.04
N VAL A 226 6.20 -36.90 -3.84
CA VAL A 226 6.20 -37.80 -2.67
C VAL A 226 4.81 -38.41 -2.49
N TYR A 227 3.75 -37.59 -2.55
CA TYR A 227 2.37 -38.02 -2.38
C TYR A 227 1.45 -37.24 -3.31
N SER A 228 0.29 -37.79 -3.64
CA SER A 228 -0.76 -37.11 -4.40
C SER A 228 -2.10 -37.36 -3.75
N ALA A 229 -2.74 -36.28 -3.28
CA ALA A 229 -4.09 -36.34 -2.72
C ALA A 229 -5.13 -36.57 -3.83
N LYS A 230 -6.27 -37.14 -3.47
CA LYS A 230 -7.44 -37.19 -4.36
C LYS A 230 -7.98 -35.76 -4.53
N VAL A 231 -8.32 -35.39 -5.75
CA VAL A 231 -8.84 -34.07 -6.09
C VAL A 231 -10.12 -34.22 -6.92
N ASP A 232 -11.04 -33.31 -6.70
CA ASP A 232 -12.17 -33.13 -7.59
C ASP A 232 -11.74 -32.34 -8.82
N ARG A 233 -11.65 -33.01 -9.97
CA ARG A 233 -11.25 -32.39 -11.23
C ARG A 233 -12.30 -31.46 -11.81
N SER A 234 -13.57 -31.60 -11.40
CA SER A 234 -14.65 -30.71 -11.84
C SER A 234 -14.44 -29.29 -11.32
N SER A 235 -13.74 -29.13 -10.19
CA SER A 235 -13.36 -27.84 -9.61
C SER A 235 -12.23 -27.11 -10.34
N GLY A 236 -11.67 -27.71 -11.42
CA GLY A 236 -10.50 -27.20 -12.14
C GLY A 236 -9.15 -27.62 -11.51
N ILE A 237 -9.13 -28.25 -10.35
CA ILE A 237 -7.88 -28.75 -9.74
C ILE A 237 -7.38 -29.96 -10.52
N ILE A 238 -6.19 -29.84 -11.09
CA ILE A 238 -5.54 -30.92 -11.85
C ILE A 238 -4.86 -31.91 -10.91
N CYS A 239 -4.13 -31.38 -9.91
CA CYS A 239 -3.49 -32.21 -8.88
C CYS A 239 -3.18 -31.38 -7.64
N ASP A 240 -3.11 -32.07 -6.50
CA ASP A 240 -2.65 -31.61 -5.20
C ASP A 240 -1.60 -32.60 -4.69
N GLN A 241 -0.37 -32.18 -4.54
CA GLN A 241 0.76 -33.05 -4.35
C GLN A 241 1.71 -32.54 -3.27
N THR A 242 2.18 -33.45 -2.44
CA THR A 242 3.37 -33.23 -1.63
C THR A 242 4.60 -33.55 -2.47
N ILE A 243 5.55 -32.65 -2.50
CA ILE A 243 6.78 -32.75 -3.29
C ILE A 243 8.02 -32.56 -2.42
N ALA A 244 9.12 -33.15 -2.83
CA ALA A 244 10.45 -32.89 -2.32
C ALA A 244 11.29 -32.24 -3.45
N LEU A 245 12.05 -31.22 -3.12
CA LEU A 245 12.94 -30.58 -4.10
C LEU A 245 14.06 -31.53 -4.48
N ASN A 246 14.35 -31.60 -5.77
CA ASN A 246 15.50 -32.30 -6.31
C ASN A 246 16.64 -31.30 -6.56
N GLY A 247 17.86 -31.82 -6.67
CA GLY A 247 19.04 -30.99 -6.85
C GLY A 247 19.65 -30.55 -5.51
N HIS A 248 20.95 -30.68 -5.44
CA HIS A 248 21.73 -30.52 -4.21
C HIS A 248 21.42 -29.18 -3.50
N TYR A 249 21.54 -28.06 -4.19
CA TYR A 249 21.35 -26.73 -3.61
C TYR A 249 19.90 -26.44 -3.20
N ALA A 250 18.93 -26.85 -4.03
CA ALA A 250 17.51 -26.58 -3.72
C ALA A 250 17.03 -27.41 -2.52
N ALA A 251 17.39 -28.70 -2.46
CA ALA A 251 17.06 -29.58 -1.35
C ALA A 251 17.77 -29.17 -0.05
N GLN A 252 18.98 -28.65 -0.12
CA GLN A 252 19.69 -28.11 1.05
C GLN A 252 19.05 -26.82 1.54
N ALA A 253 18.64 -25.92 0.63
CA ALA A 253 18.02 -24.65 0.97
C ALA A 253 16.61 -24.81 1.56
N TYR A 254 15.86 -25.83 1.12
CA TYR A 254 14.55 -26.17 1.67
C TYR A 254 14.45 -27.70 1.86
N PRO A 255 14.88 -28.23 3.02
CA PRO A 255 14.95 -29.68 3.24
C PRO A 255 13.57 -30.33 3.49
N GLU A 256 12.57 -29.54 3.83
CA GLU A 256 11.21 -30.02 4.12
C GLU A 256 10.38 -30.21 2.84
N HIS A 257 9.25 -30.89 3.00
CA HIS A 257 8.31 -31.07 1.91
C HIS A 257 7.52 -29.79 1.62
N LEU A 258 7.25 -29.57 0.34
CA LEU A 258 6.37 -28.52 -0.16
C LEU A 258 5.08 -29.12 -0.71
N ARG A 259 4.01 -28.32 -0.69
CA ARG A 259 2.76 -28.65 -1.37
C ARG A 259 2.72 -27.95 -2.71
N ARG A 260 2.42 -28.68 -3.78
CA ARG A 260 2.26 -28.22 -5.13
C ARG A 260 0.82 -28.45 -5.59
N ILE A 261 0.11 -27.38 -5.93
CA ILE A 261 -1.25 -27.43 -6.45
C ILE A 261 -1.24 -26.96 -7.90
N ARG A 262 -1.86 -27.72 -8.79
CA ARG A 262 -2.06 -27.31 -10.18
C ARG A 262 -3.54 -27.08 -10.42
N LEU A 263 -3.87 -25.90 -10.91
CA LEU A 263 -5.23 -25.45 -11.21
C LEU A 263 -5.29 -25.06 -12.71
N LYS A 264 -6.34 -25.50 -13.40
CA LYS A 264 -6.72 -24.94 -14.69
C LYS A 264 -7.68 -23.78 -14.39
N ASP A 265 -7.22 -22.57 -14.61
CA ASP A 265 -8.02 -21.38 -14.40
C ASP A 265 -9.20 -21.36 -15.39
N PRO A 266 -10.45 -21.30 -14.91
CA PRO A 266 -11.63 -21.36 -15.76
C PRO A 266 -11.76 -20.13 -16.68
N GLU A 267 -11.30 -18.97 -16.24
CA GLU A 267 -11.41 -17.71 -16.99
C GLU A 267 -10.37 -17.65 -18.11
N THR A 268 -9.09 -17.89 -17.78
CA THR A 268 -7.99 -17.73 -18.73
C THR A 268 -7.58 -19.02 -19.43
N GLN A 269 -8.13 -20.18 -19.01
CA GLN A 269 -7.76 -21.53 -19.47
C GLN A 269 -6.26 -21.88 -19.25
N LYS A 270 -5.51 -21.04 -18.54
CA LYS A 270 -4.10 -21.26 -18.24
C LYS A 270 -3.94 -22.20 -17.05
N THR A 271 -2.91 -23.03 -17.09
CA THR A 271 -2.54 -23.84 -15.92
C THR A 271 -1.67 -23.03 -14.98
N LEU A 272 -2.14 -22.82 -13.77
CA LEU A 272 -1.40 -22.20 -12.69
C LEU A 272 -0.82 -23.29 -11.78
N VAL A 273 0.41 -23.09 -11.32
CA VAL A 273 1.09 -24.01 -10.41
C VAL A 273 1.48 -23.23 -9.15
N PHE A 274 0.84 -23.55 -8.03
CA PHE A 274 1.09 -22.93 -6.75
C PHE A 274 2.02 -23.78 -5.90
N LEU A 275 2.85 -23.12 -5.11
CA LEU A 275 3.69 -23.69 -4.04
C LEU A 275 3.32 -23.08 -2.71
N THR A 276 3.24 -23.91 -1.69
CA THR A 276 2.97 -23.50 -0.32
C THR A 276 3.56 -24.50 0.68
N ASN A 277 3.83 -24.06 1.90
CA ASN A 277 4.13 -24.92 3.05
C ASN A 277 2.86 -25.25 3.86
N ASN A 278 1.70 -24.69 3.51
CA ASN A 278 0.44 -25.05 4.18
C ASN A 278 -0.14 -26.33 3.57
N THR A 279 -0.34 -27.34 4.44
CA THR A 279 -0.87 -28.66 4.06
C THR A 279 -2.33 -28.85 4.46
N SER A 280 -2.91 -27.94 5.25
CA SER A 280 -4.24 -28.13 5.87
C SER A 280 -5.38 -27.50 5.07
N LEU A 281 -5.15 -26.35 4.41
CA LEU A 281 -6.21 -25.67 3.68
C LEU A 281 -6.64 -26.41 2.40
N PRO A 282 -7.91 -26.29 2.00
CA PRO A 282 -8.37 -26.80 0.70
C PRO A 282 -7.58 -26.19 -0.45
N PRO A 283 -7.34 -26.95 -1.55
CA PRO A 283 -6.54 -26.43 -2.70
C PRO A 283 -7.17 -25.22 -3.38
N LEU A 284 -8.50 -25.11 -3.41
CA LEU A 284 -9.20 -23.93 -3.93
C LEU A 284 -8.97 -22.68 -3.06
N THR A 285 -8.90 -22.85 -1.73
CA THR A 285 -8.58 -21.73 -0.83
C THR A 285 -7.16 -21.21 -1.07
N ILE A 286 -6.18 -22.11 -1.31
CA ILE A 286 -4.81 -21.68 -1.70
C ILE A 286 -4.82 -20.91 -3.03
N ALA A 287 -5.61 -21.35 -4.01
CA ALA A 287 -5.75 -20.65 -5.27
C ALA A 287 -6.42 -19.27 -5.09
N ALA A 288 -7.45 -19.18 -4.28
CA ALA A 288 -8.14 -17.93 -3.95
C ALA A 288 -7.22 -16.96 -3.19
N LEU A 289 -6.40 -17.46 -2.24
CA LEU A 289 -5.35 -16.68 -1.58
C LEU A 289 -4.38 -16.09 -2.60
N TYR A 290 -3.94 -16.89 -3.58
CA TYR A 290 -3.06 -16.35 -4.60
C TYR A 290 -3.76 -15.31 -5.49
N LYS A 291 -5.04 -15.51 -5.81
CA LYS A 291 -5.83 -14.54 -6.59
C LYS A 291 -5.95 -13.21 -5.84
N SER A 292 -6.08 -13.21 -4.51
CA SER A 292 -6.17 -11.99 -3.71
C SER A 292 -4.90 -11.11 -3.73
N ARG A 293 -3.75 -11.64 -4.16
CA ARG A 293 -2.50 -10.89 -4.33
C ARG A 293 -2.67 -9.62 -5.17
N TRP A 294 -3.56 -9.64 -6.16
CA TRP A 294 -3.76 -8.50 -7.06
C TRP A 294 -4.18 -7.22 -6.32
N GLN A 295 -4.68 -7.30 -5.09
CA GLN A 295 -5.03 -6.12 -4.29
C GLN A 295 -3.82 -5.22 -4.03
N VAL A 296 -2.59 -5.76 -3.94
CA VAL A 296 -1.39 -4.92 -3.81
C VAL A 296 -1.12 -4.12 -5.10
N GLU A 297 -1.45 -4.67 -6.26
CA GLU A 297 -1.35 -3.94 -7.54
C GLU A 297 -2.38 -2.79 -7.61
N LEU A 298 -3.59 -3.00 -7.07
CA LEU A 298 -4.58 -1.92 -6.92
C LEU A 298 -4.09 -0.84 -5.95
N PHE A 299 -3.49 -1.22 -4.83
CA PHE A 299 -2.86 -0.27 -3.91
C PHE A 299 -1.78 0.55 -4.63
N PHE A 300 -0.90 -0.08 -5.43
CA PHE A 300 0.10 0.64 -6.20
C PHE A 300 -0.50 1.56 -7.27
N LYS A 301 -1.53 1.10 -7.96
CA LYS A 301 -2.29 1.93 -8.90
C LYS A 301 -2.84 3.16 -8.17
N TRP A 302 -3.43 2.94 -6.99
CA TRP A 302 -4.00 3.99 -6.17
C TRP A 302 -2.94 5.03 -5.75
N ILE A 303 -1.82 4.59 -5.18
CA ILE A 303 -0.69 5.46 -4.77
C ILE A 303 -0.12 6.24 -5.96
N LYS A 304 0.11 5.57 -7.10
CA LYS A 304 0.70 6.22 -8.29
C LYS A 304 -0.23 7.18 -9.01
N GLN A 305 -1.49 6.83 -9.16
CA GLN A 305 -2.44 7.58 -9.99
C GLN A 305 -3.19 8.63 -9.20
N HIS A 306 -3.65 8.30 -7.99
CA HIS A 306 -4.51 9.18 -7.21
C HIS A 306 -3.73 10.06 -6.25
N LEU A 307 -2.62 9.58 -5.70
CA LEU A 307 -1.71 10.43 -4.92
C LEU A 307 -0.54 10.99 -5.75
N ARG A 308 -0.55 10.73 -7.04
CA ARG A 308 0.36 11.33 -8.05
C ARG A 308 1.84 11.35 -7.69
N ILE A 309 2.34 10.32 -7.01
CA ILE A 309 3.76 10.21 -6.67
C ILE A 309 4.67 9.95 -7.89
N LYS A 310 4.14 10.07 -9.11
CA LYS A 310 4.94 10.08 -10.35
C LYS A 310 5.60 11.43 -10.62
N LYS A 311 5.06 12.53 -10.04
CA LYS A 311 5.63 13.88 -10.10
C LYS A 311 6.08 14.28 -8.71
N PHE A 312 7.37 14.36 -8.50
CA PHE A 312 7.92 14.74 -7.21
C PHE A 312 8.03 16.26 -7.09
N LEU A 313 7.76 16.74 -5.87
CA LEU A 313 7.80 18.16 -5.49
C LEU A 313 9.21 18.63 -5.12
N GLY A 314 10.20 17.74 -5.14
CA GLY A 314 11.61 18.00 -4.90
C GLY A 314 12.46 16.86 -5.45
N ASN A 315 13.76 17.10 -5.64
CA ASN A 315 14.66 16.19 -6.34
C ASN A 315 15.56 15.38 -5.40
N SER A 316 15.76 15.82 -4.15
CA SER A 316 16.58 15.07 -3.20
C SER A 316 15.90 13.79 -2.73
N GLU A 317 16.71 12.85 -2.26
CA GLU A 317 16.24 11.62 -1.64
C GLU A 317 15.28 11.91 -0.48
N ASN A 318 15.61 12.92 0.33
CA ASN A 318 14.80 13.33 1.47
C ASN A 318 13.41 13.84 1.04
N ALA A 319 13.35 14.72 0.03
CA ALA A 319 12.10 15.26 -0.49
C ALA A 319 11.21 14.18 -1.10
N VAL A 320 11.80 13.25 -1.86
CA VAL A 320 11.09 12.11 -2.47
C VAL A 320 10.52 11.19 -1.39
N LYS A 321 11.32 10.80 -0.39
CA LYS A 321 10.85 9.97 0.72
C LYS A 321 9.78 10.68 1.54
N THR A 322 9.94 11.97 1.81
CA THR A 322 8.93 12.81 2.49
C THR A 322 7.59 12.75 1.74
N GLN A 323 7.59 12.97 0.43
CA GLN A 323 6.37 12.94 -0.37
C GLN A 323 5.71 11.56 -0.36
N ILE A 324 6.47 10.49 -0.53
CA ILE A 324 5.96 9.11 -0.50
C ILE A 324 5.29 8.82 0.85
N TRP A 325 5.96 9.15 1.96
CA TRP A 325 5.42 8.89 3.28
C TRP A 325 4.21 9.77 3.64
N CYS A 326 4.17 11.03 3.17
CA CYS A 326 2.97 11.86 3.27
C CYS A 326 1.81 11.28 2.46
N ALA A 327 2.09 10.73 1.26
CA ALA A 327 1.08 10.08 0.44
C ALA A 327 0.52 8.81 1.11
N VAL A 328 1.39 7.96 1.64
CA VAL A 328 1.00 6.76 2.42
C VAL A 328 0.16 7.16 3.64
N SER A 329 0.61 8.18 4.39
CA SER A 329 -0.14 8.69 5.55
C SER A 329 -1.52 9.19 5.15
N THR A 330 -1.64 9.89 4.03
CA THR A 330 -2.92 10.38 3.51
C THR A 330 -3.84 9.22 3.10
N TYR A 331 -3.30 8.20 2.42
CA TYR A 331 -4.07 6.98 2.10
C TYR A 331 -4.66 6.34 3.36
N VAL A 332 -3.80 6.07 4.34
CA VAL A 332 -4.20 5.42 5.58
C VAL A 332 -5.18 6.29 6.38
N LEU A 333 -5.00 7.62 6.36
CA LEU A 333 -5.93 8.56 6.98
C LEU A 333 -7.33 8.44 6.39
N ILE A 334 -7.48 8.41 5.05
CA ILE A 334 -8.79 8.26 4.41
C ILE A 334 -9.39 6.87 4.69
N ALA A 335 -8.57 5.82 4.78
CA ALA A 335 -9.04 4.51 5.20
C ALA A 335 -9.58 4.52 6.65
N ILE A 336 -8.91 5.22 7.58
CA ILE A 336 -9.38 5.43 8.95
C ILE A 336 -10.72 6.18 8.95
N VAL A 337 -10.81 7.31 8.24
CA VAL A 337 -12.05 8.12 8.12
C VAL A 337 -13.18 7.26 7.58
N LYS A 338 -12.94 6.50 6.50
CA LYS A 338 -13.95 5.59 5.94
C LYS A 338 -14.50 4.63 6.99
N LYS A 339 -13.61 3.97 7.75
CA LYS A 339 -14.01 2.93 8.71
C LYS A 339 -14.71 3.51 9.94
N GLU A 340 -14.17 4.59 10.51
CA GLU A 340 -14.74 5.22 11.72
C GLU A 340 -16.08 5.91 11.47
N LEU A 341 -16.27 6.46 10.27
CA LEU A 341 -17.55 7.06 9.86
C LEU A 341 -18.48 6.06 9.15
N GLN A 342 -18.10 4.79 9.07
CA GLN A 342 -18.88 3.70 8.45
C GLN A 342 -19.35 4.03 7.01
N LEU A 343 -18.47 4.64 6.21
CA LEU A 343 -18.78 5.06 4.85
C LEU A 343 -18.79 3.86 3.89
N ASN A 344 -19.84 3.70 3.12
CA ASN A 344 -19.98 2.61 2.15
C ASN A 344 -19.23 2.86 0.83
N ALA A 345 -18.93 4.14 0.52
CA ALA A 345 -18.22 4.51 -0.69
C ALA A 345 -16.81 3.91 -0.78
N SER A 346 -16.33 3.63 -1.99
CA SER A 346 -14.95 3.19 -2.21
C SER A 346 -13.96 4.30 -1.82
N LEU A 347 -12.71 3.93 -1.46
CA LEU A 347 -11.67 4.93 -1.20
C LEU A 347 -11.46 5.87 -2.40
N TYR A 348 -11.62 5.36 -3.62
CA TYR A 348 -11.53 6.15 -4.85
C TYR A 348 -12.64 7.20 -4.93
N THR A 349 -13.88 6.80 -4.69
CA THR A 349 -15.03 7.70 -4.68
C THR A 349 -14.88 8.79 -3.62
N LEU A 350 -14.42 8.43 -2.41
CA LEU A 350 -14.14 9.39 -1.35
C LEU A 350 -13.11 10.43 -1.79
N LEU A 351 -12.04 10.02 -2.46
CA LEU A 351 -11.04 10.96 -2.98
C LEU A 351 -11.61 11.88 -4.07
N GLN A 352 -12.44 11.36 -4.96
CA GLN A 352 -13.07 12.18 -5.99
C GLN A 352 -13.91 13.30 -5.35
N ILE A 353 -14.73 12.96 -4.35
CA ILE A 353 -15.52 13.96 -3.61
C ILE A 353 -14.59 14.95 -2.92
N LEU A 354 -13.59 14.47 -2.17
CA LEU A 354 -12.66 15.33 -1.43
C LEU A 354 -11.84 16.25 -2.34
N SER A 355 -11.51 15.82 -3.56
CA SER A 355 -10.69 16.62 -4.48
C SER A 355 -11.29 17.97 -4.83
N VAL A 356 -12.61 18.10 -4.74
CA VAL A 356 -13.37 19.32 -5.08
C VAL A 356 -14.01 20.00 -3.88
N SER A 357 -14.21 19.29 -2.76
CA SER A 357 -15.05 19.77 -1.64
C SER A 357 -14.28 20.17 -0.37
N LEU A 358 -12.95 20.05 -0.34
CA LEU A 358 -12.13 20.29 0.88
C LEU A 358 -12.31 21.67 1.53
N PHE A 359 -12.70 22.66 0.76
CA PHE A 359 -12.94 24.03 1.25
C PHE A 359 -14.36 24.26 1.78
N GLU A 360 -15.25 23.30 1.64
CA GLU A 360 -16.62 23.41 2.11
C GLU A 360 -16.71 23.24 3.62
N LYS A 361 -17.73 23.85 4.22
CA LYS A 361 -18.01 23.79 5.65
C LYS A 361 -19.17 22.84 5.97
N THR A 362 -19.26 21.77 5.23
CA THR A 362 -20.24 20.70 5.41
C THR A 362 -19.70 19.66 6.39
N GLU A 363 -20.56 18.97 7.10
CA GLU A 363 -20.15 17.85 7.95
C GLU A 363 -19.56 16.71 7.11
N VAL A 364 -18.45 16.15 7.54
CA VAL A 364 -17.71 15.13 6.76
C VAL A 364 -18.53 13.87 6.50
N SER A 365 -19.34 13.44 7.47
CA SER A 365 -20.26 12.31 7.32
C SER A 365 -21.29 12.58 6.22
N SER A 366 -21.92 13.74 6.23
CA SER A 366 -22.92 14.11 5.20
C SER A 366 -22.30 14.31 3.82
N ALA A 367 -21.11 14.92 3.74
CA ALA A 367 -20.44 15.16 2.45
C ALA A 367 -19.96 13.85 1.78
N LEU A 368 -19.63 12.82 2.57
CA LEU A 368 -19.06 11.57 2.10
C LEU A 368 -20.05 10.39 2.06
N GLN A 369 -21.25 10.55 2.62
CA GLN A 369 -22.35 9.59 2.42
C GLN A 369 -22.96 9.84 1.05
N LEU A 370 -22.78 8.89 0.15
CA LEU A 370 -23.58 8.85 -1.07
C LEU A 370 -24.99 8.41 -0.66
N GLU A 371 -25.96 9.31 -0.77
CA GLU A 371 -27.36 8.91 -0.74
C GLU A 371 -27.55 7.86 -1.87
N ARG A 372 -27.98 6.67 -1.48
CA ARG A 372 -28.49 5.72 -2.47
C ARG A 372 -29.76 6.35 -3.01
N ASN A 373 -29.68 7.01 -4.17
CA ASN A 373 -30.83 7.18 -5.01
C ASN A 373 -31.32 5.75 -5.29
N THR A 374 -32.45 5.40 -4.70
CA THR A 374 -33.22 4.20 -4.95
C THR A 374 -33.83 4.30 -6.35
N SER A 375 -33.00 4.17 -7.37
CA SER A 375 -33.41 3.89 -8.73
C SER A 375 -32.32 3.08 -9.41
N ASP A 376 -32.55 1.78 -9.35
CA ASP A 376 -32.19 0.75 -10.33
C ASP A 376 -30.76 0.47 -10.74
N SER A 377 -30.54 -0.82 -10.61
CA SER A 377 -29.61 -1.73 -11.26
C SER A 377 -28.22 -1.88 -10.60
N PRO A 378 -27.83 -3.13 -10.35
CA PRO A 378 -26.49 -3.47 -9.95
C PRO A 378 -25.60 -3.37 -11.20
N ASP A 379 -24.92 -2.25 -11.37
CA ASP A 379 -23.86 -2.12 -12.36
C ASP A 379 -22.54 -2.67 -11.78
N ASP A 380 -22.51 -3.98 -11.59
CA ASP A 380 -21.32 -4.75 -11.26
C ASP A 380 -20.40 -4.96 -12.49
N GLY A 381 -20.73 -4.32 -13.62
CA GLY A 381 -20.11 -4.60 -14.93
C GLY A 381 -18.76 -3.94 -15.21
N ASN A 382 -18.35 -2.90 -14.49
CA ASN A 382 -17.23 -2.06 -14.95
C ASN A 382 -15.86 -2.32 -14.32
N GLN A 383 -15.74 -3.25 -13.37
CA GLN A 383 -14.42 -3.65 -12.84
C GLN A 383 -13.77 -4.83 -13.55
N LEU A 384 -14.49 -5.56 -14.39
CA LEU A 384 -14.00 -6.78 -15.05
C LEU A 384 -13.43 -6.57 -16.46
N ASN A 385 -13.68 -5.43 -17.11
CA ASN A 385 -13.30 -5.22 -18.52
C ASN A 385 -11.97 -4.47 -18.76
N LEU A 386 -11.09 -4.35 -17.76
CA LEU A 386 -9.77 -3.68 -17.91
C LEU A 386 -8.58 -4.64 -18.10
N PHE A 387 -8.84 -5.91 -18.41
CA PHE A 387 -7.79 -6.93 -18.60
C PHE A 387 -7.89 -7.69 -19.91
N THR A 388 -8.09 -6.96 -21.01
CA THR A 388 -7.73 -7.46 -22.36
C THR A 388 -6.55 -6.62 -22.86
N PHE A 389 -5.33 -7.05 -22.52
CA PHE A 389 -4.10 -6.89 -23.30
C PHE A 389 -3.05 -7.88 -22.80
#